data_83a8b2473286f0e995e18005bc43dd55
#
_entry.id   83a8b2473286f0e995e18005bc43dd55
#
_cell.length_a   1.000
_cell.length_b   1.000
_cell.length_c   1.000
_cell.angle_alpha   90.00
_cell.angle_beta   90.00
_cell.angle_gamma   90.00
#
_symmetry.space_group_name_H-M   'P 1'
#
loop_
_entity.id
_entity.type
_entity.pdbx_description
1 polymer ?
#
loop_
_entity_poly.entity_id
_entity_poly.type
_entity_poly.pdbx_seq_one_letter_code
_entity_poly.pdbx_strand_id
1 'polypeptide(L)'
;MSKIVSRTVSSIAAALPLALALIGSSASAQTLTPQPRTLGIYAGINAGVGVYEWDCGTSCGRTAFSGKLFGGKRLTPGLAAEVNYMFFGRVDNANEPGLAATTNIAAEERKASAITLGINWEVELLHDVTNHLRIGVARVKREQDIARPSGAVESVSSYRTAPHVGAGLSLQVVRDLRINTNFDYIVDGENSLYLFSVGGSMEF
;
A
#
# COMPACT_ATOMS: atom_id res chain seq x y z
N MET A 1 -16.51 43.98 10.23
CA MET A 1 -16.84 42.95 11.24
C MET A 1 -16.51 41.60 10.64
N SER A 2 -15.33 41.11 10.95
CA SER A 2 -14.79 39.84 10.42
C SER A 2 -15.16 38.70 11.37
N LYS A 3 -15.90 37.69 10.88
CA LYS A 3 -16.16 36.47 11.63
C LYS A 3 -15.11 35.43 11.23
N ILE A 4 -14.16 35.21 12.11
CA ILE A 4 -13.22 34.10 12.06
C ILE A 4 -14.00 32.83 12.41
N VAL A 5 -14.20 31.95 11.44
CA VAL A 5 -14.74 30.60 11.67
C VAL A 5 -13.54 29.67 11.93
N SER A 6 -13.32 29.38 13.21
CA SER A 6 -12.40 28.35 13.66
C SER A 6 -12.97 26.98 13.30
N ARG A 7 -12.41 26.30 12.32
CA ARG A 7 -12.69 24.88 12.05
C ARG A 7 -11.79 24.03 12.93
N THR A 8 -12.38 23.41 13.91
CA THR A 8 -11.79 22.35 14.73
C THR A 8 -11.44 21.15 13.84
N VAL A 9 -10.17 20.89 13.71
CA VAL A 9 -9.63 19.66 13.13
C VAL A 9 -9.88 18.54 14.14
N SER A 10 -10.89 17.74 13.90
CA SER A 10 -11.13 16.52 14.68
C SER A 10 -10.15 15.44 14.22
N SER A 11 -9.20 15.18 15.10
CA SER A 11 -8.13 14.19 14.99
C SER A 11 -8.70 12.79 14.85
N ILE A 12 -8.46 12.14 13.71
CA ILE A 12 -8.55 10.68 13.58
C ILE A 12 -7.19 10.12 14.02
N ALA A 13 -6.98 10.06 15.32
CA ALA A 13 -5.78 9.54 15.95
C ALA A 13 -6.06 8.25 16.75
N ALA A 14 -6.98 7.38 16.29
CA ALA A 14 -7.46 6.26 17.08
C ALA A 14 -7.12 4.85 16.53
N ALA A 15 -6.35 4.72 15.47
CA ALA A 15 -6.10 3.40 14.85
C ALA A 15 -4.67 2.84 15.01
N LEU A 16 -3.76 3.55 15.67
CA LEU A 16 -2.36 3.13 15.77
C LEU A 16 -1.95 2.29 16.99
N PRO A 17 -2.73 2.13 18.10
CA PRO A 17 -2.23 1.39 19.25
C PRO A 17 -2.36 -0.13 19.15
N LEU A 18 -3.08 -0.69 18.18
CA LEU A 18 -3.29 -2.15 18.14
C LEU A 18 -2.13 -2.94 17.53
N ALA A 19 -1.29 -2.31 16.74
CA ALA A 19 -0.13 -2.98 16.12
C ALA A 19 1.09 -3.09 17.05
N LEU A 20 1.20 -2.23 18.06
CA LEU A 20 2.34 -2.24 19.00
C LEU A 20 2.14 -3.17 20.21
N ALA A 21 0.91 -3.55 20.52
CA ALA A 21 0.61 -4.43 21.67
C ALA A 21 1.05 -5.89 21.47
N LEU A 22 1.39 -6.31 20.27
CA LEU A 22 1.86 -7.66 19.95
C LEU A 22 3.37 -7.87 20.16
N ILE A 23 4.12 -6.83 20.51
CA ILE A 23 5.58 -6.92 20.69
C ILE A 23 5.95 -7.25 22.16
N GLY A 24 5.00 -7.19 23.08
CA GLY A 24 5.23 -7.28 24.53
C GLY A 24 5.06 -8.66 25.17
N SER A 25 4.67 -9.70 24.43
CA SER A 25 4.67 -11.05 24.99
C SER A 25 6.08 -11.63 24.86
N SER A 26 6.81 -11.66 25.97
CA SER A 26 8.01 -12.47 26.14
C SER A 26 7.68 -13.92 25.77
N ALA A 27 7.86 -14.25 24.50
CA ALA A 27 7.81 -15.61 24.01
C ALA A 27 8.92 -16.36 24.76
N SER A 28 8.53 -17.26 25.65
CA SER A 28 9.40 -18.33 26.12
C SER A 28 9.98 -18.95 24.83
N ALA A 29 11.27 -18.79 24.63
CA ALA A 29 11.98 -19.37 23.50
C ALA A 29 11.87 -20.89 23.59
N GLN A 30 10.80 -21.43 23.03
CA GLN A 30 10.84 -22.81 22.58
C GLN A 30 11.86 -22.79 21.44
N THR A 31 12.96 -23.46 21.66
CA THR A 31 13.94 -23.78 20.62
C THR A 31 13.29 -24.75 19.64
N LEU A 32 12.39 -24.21 18.81
CA LEU A 32 12.01 -24.83 17.57
C LEU A 32 13.28 -24.82 16.72
N THR A 33 13.87 -25.98 16.53
CA THR A 33 14.95 -26.17 15.56
C THR A 33 14.47 -25.57 14.25
N PRO A 34 15.07 -24.47 13.77
CA PRO A 34 14.64 -23.90 12.50
C PRO A 34 14.88 -24.98 11.44
N GLN A 35 13.82 -25.45 10.80
CA GLN A 35 14.03 -26.19 9.56
C GLN A 35 14.85 -25.27 8.66
N PRO A 36 15.97 -25.74 8.09
CA PRO A 36 16.77 -24.93 7.20
C PRO A 36 15.90 -24.56 5.99
N ARG A 37 15.27 -23.38 6.06
CA ARG A 37 14.63 -22.79 4.89
C ARG A 37 15.76 -22.60 3.87
N THR A 38 15.65 -23.31 2.78
CA THR A 38 16.56 -23.08 1.64
C THR A 38 16.50 -21.59 1.33
N LEU A 39 17.66 -20.98 1.07
CA LEU A 39 17.78 -19.57 0.67
C LEU A 39 17.18 -19.39 -0.73
N GLY A 40 15.87 -19.67 -0.86
CA GLY A 40 15.13 -19.73 -2.10
C GLY A 40 14.70 -18.37 -2.62
N ILE A 41 14.29 -18.38 -3.86
CA ILE A 41 13.59 -17.27 -4.51
C ILE A 41 12.09 -17.53 -4.35
N TYR A 42 11.32 -16.49 -4.13
CA TYR A 42 9.86 -16.58 -4.10
C TYR A 42 9.24 -15.50 -4.99
N ALA A 43 8.05 -15.79 -5.48
CA ALA A 43 7.25 -14.83 -6.22
C ALA A 43 5.76 -15.00 -5.87
N GLY A 44 5.00 -13.92 -5.99
CA GLY A 44 3.59 -13.94 -5.67
C GLY A 44 2.79 -12.82 -6.33
N ILE A 45 1.47 -12.99 -6.25
CA ILE A 45 0.48 -12.04 -6.74
C ILE A 45 -0.61 -11.85 -5.70
N ASN A 46 -1.00 -10.60 -5.48
CA ASN A 46 -2.10 -10.23 -4.60
C ASN A 46 -3.06 -9.29 -5.31
N ALA A 47 -4.32 -9.39 -4.96
CA ALA A 47 -5.38 -8.47 -5.35
C ALA A 47 -6.01 -7.84 -4.11
N GLY A 48 -6.55 -6.65 -4.25
CA GLY A 48 -7.10 -5.95 -3.10
C GLY A 48 -7.67 -4.58 -3.40
N VAL A 49 -7.63 -3.72 -2.39
CA VAL A 49 -8.16 -2.36 -2.44
C VAL A 49 -7.05 -1.37 -2.16
N GLY A 50 -6.84 -0.46 -3.08
CA GLY A 50 -5.98 0.71 -2.91
C GLY A 50 -6.78 1.90 -2.39
N VAL A 51 -6.18 2.66 -1.51
CA VAL A 51 -6.74 3.89 -0.96
C VAL A 51 -5.80 5.04 -1.27
N TYR A 52 -6.35 6.09 -1.83
CA TYR A 52 -5.65 7.34 -2.13
C TYR A 52 -5.95 8.35 -1.02
N GLU A 53 -4.91 8.88 -0.40
CA GLU A 53 -5.01 10.04 0.47
C GLU A 53 -4.79 11.30 -0.40
N TRP A 54 -5.87 11.99 -0.69
CA TRP A 54 -5.83 13.24 -1.45
C TRP A 54 -6.93 14.18 -0.98
N ASP A 55 -6.64 15.46 -1.08
CA ASP A 55 -7.64 16.47 -0.78
C ASP A 55 -8.57 16.60 -1.98
N CYS A 56 -9.82 16.29 -1.77
CA CYS A 56 -10.84 16.32 -2.80
C CYS A 56 -12.17 16.83 -2.23
N GLY A 57 -12.94 17.48 -3.09
CA GLY A 57 -14.22 18.09 -2.72
C GLY A 57 -15.27 17.08 -2.24
N THR A 58 -16.52 17.45 -2.33
CA THR A 58 -17.67 16.72 -1.73
C THR A 58 -17.98 15.37 -2.38
N SER A 59 -17.50 15.11 -3.59
CA SER A 59 -17.83 13.89 -4.34
C SER A 59 -16.56 13.30 -4.97
N CYS A 60 -15.87 12.45 -4.22
CA CYS A 60 -14.66 11.83 -4.74
C CYS A 60 -14.50 10.38 -4.31
N GLY A 61 -14.07 9.55 -5.27
CA GLY A 61 -13.61 8.19 -5.01
C GLY A 61 -12.22 8.20 -4.40
N ARG A 62 -12.04 7.52 -3.28
CA ARG A 62 -10.72 7.35 -2.64
C ARG A 62 -10.22 5.93 -2.71
N THR A 63 -11.06 4.99 -3.12
CA THR A 63 -10.77 3.57 -3.15
C THR A 63 -10.92 3.01 -4.56
N ALA A 64 -10.00 2.13 -4.93
CA ALA A 64 -10.05 1.44 -6.22
C ALA A 64 -9.56 0.00 -6.09
N PHE A 65 -10.01 -0.86 -7.00
CA PHE A 65 -9.43 -2.20 -7.15
C PHE A 65 -7.96 -2.07 -7.50
N SER A 66 -7.13 -2.77 -6.76
CA SER A 66 -5.68 -2.65 -6.83
C SER A 66 -5.03 -4.02 -6.69
N GLY A 67 -3.73 -4.09 -6.95
CA GLY A 67 -3.00 -5.33 -6.79
C GLY A 67 -1.50 -5.14 -6.74
N LYS A 68 -0.83 -6.25 -6.46
CA LYS A 68 0.61 -6.31 -6.29
C LYS A 68 1.17 -7.58 -6.88
N LEU A 69 2.24 -7.44 -7.66
CA LEU A 69 3.16 -8.52 -8.01
C LEU A 69 4.42 -8.32 -7.18
N PHE A 70 4.95 -9.38 -6.63
CA PHE A 70 6.18 -9.30 -5.85
C PHE A 70 7.08 -10.49 -6.04
N GLY A 71 8.36 -10.28 -5.83
CA GLY A 71 9.34 -11.34 -5.83
C GLY A 71 10.49 -10.98 -4.91
N GLY A 72 11.10 -11.99 -4.31
CA GLY A 72 12.18 -11.79 -3.38
C GLY A 72 13.14 -12.96 -3.35
N LYS A 73 14.32 -12.68 -2.81
CA LYS A 73 15.36 -13.66 -2.52
C LYS A 73 15.68 -13.63 -1.03
N ARG A 74 15.57 -14.76 -0.37
CA ARG A 74 16.00 -14.89 1.02
C ARG A 74 17.51 -14.76 1.13
N LEU A 75 17.94 -13.83 1.96
CA LEU A 75 19.36 -13.59 2.29
C LEU A 75 19.75 -14.37 3.53
N THR A 76 18.80 -14.52 4.46
CA THR A 76 18.89 -15.31 5.69
C THR A 76 17.55 -15.97 5.96
N PRO A 77 17.41 -16.89 6.92
CA PRO A 77 16.13 -17.50 7.29
C PRO A 77 15.00 -16.51 7.64
N GLY A 78 15.35 -15.32 8.12
CA GLY A 78 14.38 -14.29 8.53
C GLY A 78 14.47 -12.99 7.74
N LEU A 79 15.28 -12.91 6.67
CA LEU A 79 15.49 -11.67 5.93
C LEU A 79 15.54 -11.93 4.44
N ALA A 80 14.74 -11.18 3.67
CA ALA A 80 14.74 -11.26 2.22
C ALA A 80 14.89 -9.86 1.58
N ALA A 81 15.55 -9.79 0.44
CA ALA A 81 15.44 -8.65 -0.46
C ALA A 81 14.20 -8.86 -1.35
N GLU A 82 13.36 -7.84 -1.46
CA GLU A 82 12.08 -7.93 -2.16
C GLU A 82 11.88 -6.75 -3.10
N VAL A 83 11.38 -7.05 -4.28
CA VAL A 83 10.90 -6.07 -5.25
C VAL A 83 9.40 -6.26 -5.44
N ASN A 84 8.64 -5.15 -5.47
CA ASN A 84 7.21 -5.20 -5.71
C ASN A 84 6.85 -4.25 -6.84
N TYR A 85 5.90 -4.65 -7.67
CA TYR A 85 5.15 -3.78 -8.55
C TYR A 85 3.72 -3.69 -8.05
N MET A 86 3.29 -2.49 -7.67
CA MET A 86 1.95 -2.20 -7.18
C MET A 86 1.22 -1.36 -8.22
N PHE A 87 -0.01 -1.74 -8.55
CA PHE A 87 -0.91 -0.89 -9.28
C PHE A 87 -2.08 -0.51 -8.39
N PHE A 88 -2.34 0.78 -8.35
CA PHE A 88 -3.49 1.36 -7.70
C PHE A 88 -4.50 1.67 -8.80
N GLY A 89 -5.70 1.15 -8.71
CA GLY A 89 -6.73 1.36 -9.71
C GLY A 89 -7.01 2.84 -9.96
N ARG A 90 -8.04 3.09 -10.74
CA ARG A 90 -8.49 4.42 -11.10
C ARG A 90 -9.43 4.96 -10.04
N VAL A 91 -9.26 6.22 -9.67
CA VAL A 91 -10.18 6.99 -8.84
C VAL A 91 -10.61 8.24 -9.58
N ASP A 92 -11.90 8.52 -9.53
CA ASP A 92 -12.53 9.61 -10.28
C ASP A 92 -13.07 10.66 -9.29
N ASN A 93 -12.97 11.92 -9.69
CA ASN A 93 -13.61 13.04 -9.04
C ASN A 93 -14.39 13.84 -10.10
N ALA A 94 -15.68 14.04 -9.84
CA ALA A 94 -16.51 14.91 -10.67
C ALA A 94 -16.87 16.16 -9.86
N ASN A 95 -16.67 17.33 -10.44
CA ASN A 95 -17.04 18.59 -9.85
C ASN A 95 -18.50 18.95 -10.23
N GLU A 96 -19.23 19.55 -9.29
CA GLU A 96 -20.52 20.15 -9.60
C GLU A 96 -20.37 21.26 -10.65
N PRO A 97 -21.40 21.51 -11.50
CA PRO A 97 -21.31 22.48 -12.59
C PRO A 97 -20.85 23.88 -12.16
N GLY A 98 -21.27 24.34 -10.98
CA GLY A 98 -20.83 25.63 -10.44
C GLY A 98 -19.35 25.69 -10.09
N LEU A 99 -18.81 24.63 -9.50
CA LEU A 99 -17.40 24.52 -9.19
C LEU A 99 -16.57 24.29 -10.45
N ALA A 100 -17.07 23.50 -11.39
CA ALA A 100 -16.44 23.28 -12.69
C ALA A 100 -16.24 24.59 -13.48
N ALA A 101 -17.23 25.50 -13.44
CA ALA A 101 -17.14 26.81 -14.08
C ALA A 101 -16.08 27.71 -13.43
N THR A 102 -15.91 27.62 -12.10
CA THR A 102 -14.95 28.45 -11.36
C THR A 102 -13.52 27.93 -11.44
N THR A 103 -13.34 26.61 -11.36
CA THR A 103 -12.01 25.96 -11.39
C THR A 103 -11.54 25.59 -12.78
N ASN A 104 -12.42 25.64 -13.78
CA ASN A 104 -12.20 25.15 -15.15
C ASN A 104 -11.81 23.65 -15.19
N ILE A 105 -12.30 22.87 -14.24
CA ILE A 105 -12.12 21.41 -14.12
C ILE A 105 -13.49 20.77 -13.98
N ALA A 106 -13.92 20.00 -14.98
CA ALA A 106 -15.20 19.29 -14.96
C ALA A 106 -15.09 17.93 -14.25
N ALA A 107 -14.04 17.19 -14.57
CA ALA A 107 -13.74 15.91 -13.94
C ALA A 107 -12.23 15.69 -13.88
N GLU A 108 -11.80 14.90 -12.92
CA GLU A 108 -10.41 14.52 -12.72
C GLU A 108 -10.33 13.02 -12.46
N GLU A 109 -9.48 12.35 -13.23
CA GLU A 109 -9.17 10.93 -13.04
C GLU A 109 -7.73 10.79 -12.60
N ARG A 110 -7.50 9.97 -11.58
CA ARG A 110 -6.16 9.68 -11.09
C ARG A 110 -5.87 8.19 -11.08
N LYS A 111 -4.67 7.84 -11.52
CA LYS A 111 -4.08 6.50 -11.45
C LYS A 111 -2.71 6.59 -10.83
N ALA A 112 -2.33 5.55 -10.10
CA ALA A 112 -0.97 5.42 -9.62
C ALA A 112 -0.45 4.00 -9.81
N SER A 113 0.85 3.90 -10.02
CA SER A 113 1.59 2.66 -9.94
C SER A 113 2.92 2.90 -9.22
N ALA A 114 3.46 1.88 -8.57
CA ALA A 114 4.71 2.00 -7.86
C ALA A 114 5.57 0.75 -8.04
N ILE A 115 6.87 0.95 -8.19
CA ILE A 115 7.88 -0.10 -8.03
C ILE A 115 8.56 0.16 -6.70
N THR A 116 8.61 -0.87 -5.83
CA THR A 116 9.30 -0.77 -4.55
C THR A 116 10.48 -1.74 -4.51
N LEU A 117 11.53 -1.33 -3.85
CA LEU A 117 12.69 -2.16 -3.51
C LEU A 117 12.93 -2.03 -2.02
N GLY A 118 13.09 -3.14 -1.33
CA GLY A 118 13.27 -3.11 0.11
C GLY A 118 13.68 -4.45 0.70
N ILE A 119 13.66 -4.45 2.02
CA ILE A 119 13.92 -5.61 2.85
C ILE A 119 12.60 -6.09 3.46
N ASN A 120 12.38 -7.38 3.40
CA ASN A 120 11.28 -8.08 4.04
C ASN A 120 11.85 -8.88 5.21
N TRP A 121 11.42 -8.53 6.42
CA TRP A 121 11.76 -9.26 7.63
C TRP A 121 10.63 -10.25 7.94
N GLU A 122 10.98 -11.53 7.99
CA GLU A 122 10.07 -12.65 8.22
C GLU A 122 10.26 -13.19 9.63
N VAL A 123 9.18 -13.20 10.43
CA VAL A 123 9.13 -13.76 11.77
C VAL A 123 8.05 -14.84 11.83
N GLU A 124 8.44 -16.06 12.11
CA GLU A 124 7.51 -17.16 12.32
C GLU A 124 6.80 -16.98 13.68
N LEU A 125 5.48 -16.81 13.64
CA LEU A 125 4.65 -16.67 14.84
C LEU A 125 4.14 -18.02 15.34
N LEU A 126 3.74 -18.88 14.41
CA LEU A 126 3.23 -20.24 14.64
C LEU A 126 3.81 -21.13 13.54
N HIS A 127 3.68 -22.45 13.68
CA HIS A 127 4.29 -23.43 12.78
C HIS A 127 4.11 -23.12 11.29
N ASP A 128 2.95 -22.65 10.85
CA ASP A 128 2.67 -22.37 9.45
C ASP A 128 2.38 -20.88 9.17
N VAL A 129 2.47 -20.02 10.20
CA VAL A 129 2.13 -18.60 10.11
C VAL A 129 3.37 -17.74 10.26
N THR A 130 3.66 -16.98 9.24
CA THR A 130 4.80 -16.04 9.21
C THR A 130 4.29 -14.60 9.13
N ASN A 131 4.83 -13.73 9.98
CA ASN A 131 4.64 -12.29 9.89
C ASN A 131 5.72 -11.69 8.98
N HIS A 132 5.33 -10.70 8.20
CA HIS A 132 6.19 -9.97 7.29
C HIS A 132 6.21 -8.50 7.67
N LEU A 133 7.38 -7.94 7.85
CA LEU A 133 7.60 -6.50 7.96
C LEU A 133 8.47 -6.04 6.82
N ARG A 134 8.01 -5.07 6.05
CA ARG A 134 8.71 -4.55 4.88
C ARG A 134 9.10 -3.10 5.10
N ILE A 135 10.33 -2.77 4.73
CA ILE A 135 10.82 -1.40 4.70
C ILE A 135 11.60 -1.23 3.40
N GLY A 136 11.34 -0.15 2.69
CA GLY A 136 12.00 0.09 1.42
C GLY A 136 11.73 1.48 0.85
N VAL A 137 12.02 1.60 -0.43
CA VAL A 137 11.82 2.81 -1.23
C VAL A 137 10.90 2.47 -2.39
N ALA A 138 9.95 3.35 -2.65
CA ALA A 138 9.01 3.28 -3.76
C ALA A 138 9.33 4.34 -4.81
N ARG A 139 9.32 3.96 -6.08
CA ARG A 139 9.24 4.89 -7.21
C ARG A 139 7.80 4.90 -7.70
N VAL A 140 7.08 5.96 -7.36
CA VAL A 140 5.66 6.14 -7.69
C VAL A 140 5.54 6.88 -8.99
N LYS A 141 4.75 6.33 -9.93
CA LYS A 141 4.26 7.01 -11.13
C LYS A 141 2.80 7.38 -10.90
N ARG A 142 2.46 8.63 -11.08
CA ARG A 142 1.09 9.13 -11.05
C ARG A 142 0.70 9.66 -12.39
N GLU A 143 -0.51 9.34 -12.81
CA GLU A 143 -1.15 9.85 -14.00
C GLU A 143 -2.44 10.54 -13.58
N GLN A 144 -2.64 11.74 -14.08
CA GLN A 144 -3.79 12.58 -13.80
C GLN A 144 -4.35 13.06 -15.13
N ASP A 145 -5.60 12.73 -15.40
CA ASP A 145 -6.34 13.18 -16.57
C ASP A 145 -7.37 14.21 -16.11
N ILE A 146 -7.24 15.45 -16.59
CA ILE A 146 -8.09 16.58 -16.24
C ILE A 146 -8.99 16.87 -17.41
N ALA A 147 -10.30 16.66 -17.25
CA ALA A 147 -11.30 17.04 -18.23
C ALA A 147 -11.78 18.48 -17.96
N ARG A 148 -11.69 19.33 -18.98
CA ARG A 148 -12.16 20.72 -18.93
C ARG A 148 -13.60 20.84 -19.42
N PRO A 149 -14.39 21.85 -18.97
CA PRO A 149 -15.74 22.10 -19.49
C PRO A 149 -15.79 22.35 -21.00
N SER A 150 -14.67 22.76 -21.59
CA SER A 150 -14.52 22.94 -23.05
C SER A 150 -14.40 21.63 -23.84
N GLY A 151 -14.39 20.47 -23.18
CA GLY A 151 -14.18 19.16 -23.79
C GLY A 151 -12.70 18.80 -24.00
N ALA A 152 -11.77 19.66 -23.65
CA ALA A 152 -10.35 19.33 -23.71
C ALA A 152 -9.95 18.43 -22.52
N VAL A 153 -9.13 17.41 -22.81
CA VAL A 153 -8.54 16.52 -21.79
C VAL A 153 -7.04 16.76 -21.76
N GLU A 154 -6.52 17.06 -20.59
CA GLU A 154 -5.09 17.27 -20.34
C GLU A 154 -4.57 16.14 -19.45
N SER A 155 -3.59 15.40 -19.96
CA SER A 155 -2.97 14.30 -19.22
C SER A 155 -1.60 14.73 -18.69
N VAL A 156 -1.42 14.63 -17.38
CA VAL A 156 -0.16 14.95 -16.69
C VAL A 156 0.37 13.70 -15.99
N SER A 157 1.64 13.38 -16.22
CA SER A 157 2.29 12.30 -15.50
C SER A 157 3.45 12.84 -14.64
N SER A 158 3.59 12.29 -13.44
CA SER A 158 4.65 12.65 -12.51
C SER A 158 5.28 11.42 -11.88
N TYR A 159 6.57 11.52 -11.54
CA TYR A 159 7.32 10.48 -10.85
C TYR A 159 7.85 11.01 -9.54
N ARG A 160 7.68 10.23 -8.48
CA ARG A 160 8.19 10.58 -7.16
C ARG A 160 8.84 9.38 -6.48
N THR A 161 9.85 9.64 -5.66
CA THR A 161 10.46 8.62 -4.81
C THR A 161 10.01 8.86 -3.38
N ALA A 162 9.51 7.82 -2.72
CA ALA A 162 8.90 7.89 -1.40
C ALA A 162 9.30 6.69 -0.54
N PRO A 163 9.34 6.81 0.79
CA PRO A 163 9.47 5.67 1.68
C PRO A 163 8.28 4.70 1.54
N HIS A 164 8.58 3.41 1.64
CA HIS A 164 7.59 2.33 1.65
C HIS A 164 7.74 1.52 2.93
N VAL A 165 6.63 1.27 3.60
CA VAL A 165 6.53 0.34 4.72
C VAL A 165 5.38 -0.61 4.47
N GLY A 166 5.50 -1.84 4.95
CA GLY A 166 4.46 -2.83 4.80
C GLY A 166 4.46 -3.84 5.94
N ALA A 167 3.31 -4.40 6.18
CA ALA A 167 3.12 -5.50 7.13
C ALA A 167 2.23 -6.56 6.49
N GLY A 168 2.37 -7.81 6.90
CA GLY A 168 1.55 -8.87 6.37
C GLY A 168 1.67 -10.16 7.15
N LEU A 169 0.77 -11.06 6.85
CA LEU A 169 0.78 -12.42 7.37
C LEU A 169 0.76 -13.39 6.18
N SER A 170 1.50 -14.48 6.28
CA SER A 170 1.40 -15.60 5.36
C SER A 170 1.11 -16.89 6.11
N LEU A 171 0.23 -17.68 5.51
CA LEU A 171 -0.11 -19.03 5.96
C LEU A 171 0.43 -20.02 4.92
N GLN A 172 1.25 -20.96 5.33
CA GLN A 172 1.71 -22.04 4.49
C GLN A 172 0.60 -23.09 4.33
N VAL A 173 0.15 -23.30 3.10
CA VAL A 173 -0.93 -24.25 2.78
C VAL A 173 -0.36 -25.60 2.36
N VAL A 174 0.66 -25.57 1.53
CA VAL A 174 1.48 -26.71 1.12
C VAL A 174 2.94 -26.29 1.10
N ARG A 175 3.83 -27.24 0.90
CA ARG A 175 5.28 -27.04 1.06
C ARG A 175 5.81 -25.77 0.39
N ASP A 176 5.35 -25.45 -0.81
CA ASP A 176 5.90 -24.36 -1.63
C ASP A 176 4.87 -23.26 -1.90
N LEU A 177 3.62 -23.41 -1.38
CA LEU A 177 2.53 -22.46 -1.61
C LEU A 177 2.10 -21.80 -0.29
N ARG A 178 2.00 -20.47 -0.31
CA ARG A 178 1.52 -19.65 0.81
C ARG A 178 0.39 -18.75 0.37
N ILE A 179 -0.57 -18.54 1.25
CA ILE A 179 -1.57 -17.49 1.14
C ILE A 179 -1.08 -16.30 1.96
N ASN A 180 -1.17 -15.10 1.39
CA ASN A 180 -0.65 -13.89 2.00
C ASN A 180 -1.76 -12.85 2.16
N THR A 181 -1.76 -12.15 3.30
CA THR A 181 -2.49 -10.93 3.50
C THR A 181 -1.48 -9.81 3.73
N ASN A 182 -1.64 -8.67 3.06
CA ASN A 182 -0.66 -7.59 3.13
C ASN A 182 -1.34 -6.23 3.26
N PHE A 183 -0.70 -5.39 4.03
CA PHE A 183 -0.90 -3.95 4.08
C PHE A 183 0.39 -3.27 3.68
N ASP A 184 0.34 -2.44 2.66
CA ASP A 184 1.48 -1.66 2.18
C ASP A 184 1.12 -0.17 2.23
N TYR A 185 2.04 0.66 2.68
CA TYR A 185 1.90 2.10 2.80
C TYR A 185 3.09 2.81 2.15
N ILE A 186 2.79 3.70 1.21
CA ILE A 186 3.78 4.57 0.56
C ILE A 186 3.57 5.97 1.10
N VAL A 187 4.56 6.47 1.82
CA VAL A 187 4.52 7.77 2.51
C VAL A 187 4.91 8.88 1.54
N ASP A 188 3.93 9.58 1.00
CA ASP A 188 4.17 10.64 0.01
C ASP A 188 3.47 11.97 0.41
N GLY A 189 3.61 12.34 1.67
CA GLY A 189 3.01 13.55 2.23
C GLY A 189 1.48 13.53 2.14
N GLU A 190 0.90 14.56 1.53
CA GLU A 190 -0.55 14.72 1.36
C GLU A 190 -1.18 13.77 0.34
N ASN A 191 -0.35 12.99 -0.37
CA ASN A 191 -0.79 12.08 -1.42
C ASN A 191 -0.35 10.63 -1.15
N SER A 192 -0.38 10.22 0.09
CA SER A 192 0.01 8.85 0.47
C SER A 192 -0.90 7.79 -0.15
N LEU A 193 -0.37 6.59 -0.34
CA LEU A 193 -1.06 5.47 -0.94
C LEU A 193 -1.07 4.28 0.02
N TYR A 194 -2.23 3.67 0.18
CA TYR A 194 -2.40 2.45 0.98
C TYR A 194 -2.89 1.31 0.08
N LEU A 195 -2.42 0.10 0.33
CA LEU A 195 -2.88 -1.10 -0.35
C LEU A 195 -3.16 -2.20 0.67
N PHE A 196 -4.40 -2.64 0.73
CA PHE A 196 -4.80 -3.86 1.42
C PHE A 196 -4.97 -4.95 0.39
N SER A 197 -4.27 -6.06 0.53
CA SER A 197 -4.31 -7.11 -0.49
C SER A 197 -4.20 -8.51 0.09
N VAL A 198 -4.79 -9.46 -0.62
CA VAL A 198 -4.76 -10.90 -0.35
C VAL A 198 -4.35 -11.62 -1.61
N GLY A 199 -3.60 -12.69 -1.49
CA GLY A 199 -3.17 -13.47 -2.64
C GLY A 199 -2.32 -14.67 -2.26
N GLY A 200 -1.48 -15.10 -3.20
CA GLY A 200 -0.62 -16.25 -3.01
C GLY A 200 0.81 -16.02 -3.48
N SER A 201 1.71 -16.81 -2.92
CA SER A 201 3.11 -16.86 -3.34
C SER A 201 3.63 -18.28 -3.37
N MET A 202 4.58 -18.51 -4.26
CA MET A 202 5.28 -19.79 -4.40
C MET A 202 6.78 -19.58 -4.15
N GLU A 203 7.39 -20.59 -3.56
CA GLU A 203 8.82 -20.66 -3.32
C GLU A 203 9.47 -21.64 -4.30
N PHE A 204 10.70 -21.31 -4.77
CA PHE A 204 11.44 -22.06 -5.78
C PHE A 204 12.84 -22.42 -5.30
#